data_b0b57439f412ac1724d2ebf727d179e0
#
_entry.id   b0b57439f412ac1724d2ebf727d179e0
#
_cell.length_a   1.000
_cell.length_b   1.000
_cell.length_c   1.000
_cell.angle_alpha   90.00
_cell.angle_beta   90.00
_cell.angle_gamma   90.00
#
_symmetry.space_group_name_H-M   'P 1'
#
loop_
_entity.id
_entity.type
_entity.pdbx_description
1 polymer ?
#
loop_
_entity_poly.entity_id
_entity_poly.type
_entity_poly.pdbx_seq_one_letter_code
_entity_poly.pdbx_strand_id
1 'polypeptide(L)'
;MNEFLATVERRAFRMARFASGNTDDALDLLQNAMLDFVRRYASRPAKEWGPLFYRVLQSRIIDWHRRNSVRKRFFSWLGRGKDKEEEKDIQDAPDPSGANPFDDVKRKEKWTMLQKAIQKLPLRQQQAFLLRAWEEMDVAQAASAMGCSEGSIKTHYSRAVHTLRGLLKEIFHEG
;
A
#
# COMPACT_ATOMS: atom_id res chain seq x y z
N MET A 1 9.52 -13.08 17.01
CA MET A 1 9.83 -12.47 15.71
C MET A 1 9.07 -13.15 14.58
N ASN A 2 9.23 -14.47 14.37
CA ASN A 2 8.53 -15.18 13.29
C ASN A 2 7.00 -15.08 13.38
N GLU A 3 6.41 -15.23 14.55
CA GLU A 3 4.98 -15.05 14.76
C GLU A 3 4.52 -13.63 14.40
N PHE A 4 5.27 -12.61 14.81
CA PHE A 4 4.98 -11.23 14.43
C PHE A 4 5.00 -11.04 12.91
N LEU A 5 6.04 -11.52 12.22
CA LEU A 5 6.14 -11.42 10.76
C LEU A 5 4.97 -12.12 10.08
N ALA A 6 4.58 -13.30 10.55
CA ALA A 6 3.40 -14.01 10.03
C ALA A 6 2.09 -13.22 10.22
N THR A 7 1.94 -12.47 11.31
CA THR A 7 0.74 -11.64 11.54
C THR A 7 0.65 -10.44 10.61
N VAL A 8 1.78 -9.84 10.24
CA VAL A 8 1.82 -8.63 9.40
C VAL A 8 1.96 -8.92 7.91
N GLU A 9 2.41 -10.13 7.54
CA GLU A 9 2.75 -10.51 6.16
C GLU A 9 1.63 -10.17 5.15
N ARG A 10 0.41 -10.67 5.38
CA ARG A 10 -0.71 -10.48 4.46
C ARG A 10 -1.07 -9.00 4.26
N ARG A 11 -1.07 -8.21 5.35
CA ARG A 11 -1.37 -6.77 5.30
C ARG A 11 -0.26 -5.98 4.63
N ALA A 12 0.98 -6.30 4.98
CA ALA A 12 2.17 -5.68 4.39
C ALA A 12 2.30 -5.98 2.90
N PHE A 13 2.01 -7.23 2.48
CA PHE A 13 1.94 -7.59 1.07
C PHE A 13 0.92 -6.75 0.30
N ARG A 14 -0.31 -6.63 0.83
CA ARG A 14 -1.33 -5.78 0.21
C ARG A 14 -0.88 -4.33 0.09
N MET A 15 -0.24 -3.78 1.12
CA MET A 15 0.29 -2.41 1.09
C MET A 15 1.37 -2.26 0.01
N ALA A 16 2.31 -3.20 -0.09
CA ALA A 16 3.31 -3.22 -1.14
C ALA A 16 2.67 -3.35 -2.54
N ARG A 17 1.61 -4.15 -2.66
CA ARG A 17 0.84 -4.36 -3.88
C ARG A 17 0.11 -3.10 -4.35
N PHE A 18 -0.50 -2.34 -3.42
CA PHE A 18 -1.08 -1.03 -3.73
C PHE A 18 -0.03 -0.05 -4.26
N ALA A 19 1.17 -0.07 -3.68
CA ALA A 19 2.23 0.84 -4.05
C ALA A 19 2.91 0.47 -5.38
N SER A 20 3.14 -0.81 -5.65
CA SER A 20 3.86 -1.28 -6.85
C SER A 20 2.96 -1.53 -8.05
N GLY A 21 1.70 -1.88 -7.81
CA GLY A 21 0.75 -2.23 -8.86
C GLY A 21 0.88 -3.67 -9.41
N ASN A 22 1.90 -4.43 -9.02
CA ASN A 22 2.10 -5.82 -9.47
C ASN A 22 2.57 -6.75 -8.35
N THR A 23 2.37 -8.06 -8.53
CA THR A 23 2.63 -9.08 -7.51
C THR A 23 4.11 -9.29 -7.27
N ASP A 24 4.92 -9.33 -8.32
CA ASP A 24 6.34 -9.67 -8.23
C ASP A 24 7.12 -8.59 -7.47
N ASP A 25 6.92 -7.32 -7.83
CA ASP A 25 7.50 -6.19 -7.11
C ASP A 25 7.00 -6.11 -5.66
N ALA A 26 5.72 -6.44 -5.40
CA ALA A 26 5.17 -6.46 -4.05
C ALA A 26 5.81 -7.54 -3.18
N LEU A 27 6.04 -8.74 -3.71
CA LEU A 27 6.74 -9.81 -3.01
C LEU A 27 8.20 -9.43 -2.72
N ASP A 28 8.89 -8.86 -3.68
CA ASP A 28 10.27 -8.39 -3.50
C ASP A 28 10.36 -7.29 -2.44
N LEU A 29 9.44 -6.33 -2.45
CA LEU A 29 9.35 -5.27 -1.44
C LEU A 29 9.14 -5.84 -0.05
N LEU A 30 8.20 -6.78 0.08
CA LEU A 30 7.88 -7.43 1.34
C LEU A 30 9.07 -8.23 1.88
N GLN A 31 9.66 -9.10 1.06
CA GLN A 31 10.82 -9.91 1.45
C GLN A 31 12.00 -9.05 1.90
N ASN A 32 12.33 -8.02 1.11
CA ASN A 32 13.40 -7.09 1.46
C ASN A 32 13.09 -6.32 2.76
N ALA A 33 11.84 -5.91 2.97
CA ALA A 33 11.44 -5.25 4.20
C ALA A 33 11.56 -6.19 5.43
N MET A 34 11.12 -7.45 5.30
CA MET A 34 11.25 -8.44 6.37
C MET A 34 12.71 -8.73 6.73
N LEU A 35 13.55 -8.94 5.73
CA LEU A 35 14.99 -9.18 5.93
C LEU A 35 15.67 -8.01 6.62
N ASP A 36 15.41 -6.79 6.16
CA ASP A 36 15.98 -5.58 6.75
C ASP A 36 15.49 -5.35 8.18
N PHE A 37 14.21 -5.62 8.42
CA PHE A 37 13.61 -5.50 9.74
C PHE A 37 14.27 -6.46 10.73
N VAL A 38 14.43 -7.73 10.37
CA VAL A 38 15.11 -8.73 11.22
C VAL A 38 16.55 -8.31 11.49
N ARG A 39 17.30 -7.91 10.47
CA ARG A 39 18.70 -7.51 10.62
C ARG A 39 18.89 -6.31 11.55
N ARG A 40 17.98 -5.34 11.52
CA ARG A 40 18.14 -4.06 12.24
C ARG A 40 17.46 -4.03 13.59
N TYR A 41 16.37 -4.77 13.76
CA TYR A 41 15.46 -4.60 14.89
C TYR A 41 15.13 -5.87 15.66
N ALA A 42 15.81 -7.00 15.38
CA ALA A 42 15.59 -8.27 16.09
C ALA A 42 15.76 -8.13 17.62
N SER A 43 16.67 -7.27 18.08
CA SER A 43 16.96 -7.03 19.50
C SER A 43 16.03 -6.00 20.16
N ARG A 44 15.14 -5.36 19.41
CA ARG A 44 14.21 -4.38 19.97
C ARG A 44 13.04 -5.07 20.69
N PRO A 45 12.45 -4.41 21.70
CA PRO A 45 11.24 -4.89 22.36
C PRO A 45 10.10 -5.13 21.37
N ALA A 46 9.36 -6.23 21.54
CA ALA A 46 8.27 -6.63 20.63
C ALA A 46 7.19 -5.54 20.45
N LYS A 47 6.94 -4.73 21.48
CA LYS A 47 5.99 -3.60 21.42
C LYS A 47 6.35 -2.54 20.39
N GLU A 48 7.62 -2.46 19.98
CA GLU A 48 8.12 -1.48 19.00
C GLU A 48 8.11 -2.03 17.57
N TRP A 49 7.93 -3.34 17.40
CA TRP A 49 8.09 -3.99 16.10
C TRP A 49 7.11 -3.49 15.03
N GLY A 50 5.86 -3.25 15.38
CA GLY A 50 4.85 -2.77 14.43
C GLY A 50 5.27 -1.48 13.71
N PRO A 51 5.42 -0.35 14.41
CA PRO A 51 5.85 0.91 13.78
C PRO A 51 7.22 0.81 13.08
N LEU A 52 8.18 0.06 13.64
CA LEU A 52 9.50 -0.12 13.05
C LEU A 52 9.45 -0.95 11.75
N PHE A 53 8.66 -2.01 11.71
CA PHE A 53 8.48 -2.82 10.52
C PHE A 53 7.86 -1.99 9.38
N TYR A 54 6.76 -1.28 9.67
CA TYR A 54 6.13 -0.43 8.67
C TYR A 54 7.01 0.73 8.23
N ARG A 55 7.87 1.26 9.11
CA ARG A 55 8.90 2.24 8.72
C ARG A 55 9.86 1.68 7.67
N VAL A 56 10.33 0.44 7.86
CA VAL A 56 11.19 -0.22 6.88
C VAL A 56 10.44 -0.45 5.56
N LEU A 57 9.22 -0.97 5.62
CA LEU A 57 8.40 -1.21 4.44
C LEU A 57 8.12 0.08 3.66
N GLN A 58 7.73 1.17 4.33
CA GLN A 58 7.48 2.46 3.69
C GLN A 58 8.74 3.04 3.04
N SER A 59 9.89 2.89 3.67
CA SER A 59 11.18 3.28 3.09
C SER A 59 11.47 2.51 1.80
N ARG A 60 11.26 1.19 1.80
CA ARG A 60 11.44 0.35 0.61
C ARG A 60 10.49 0.71 -0.53
N ILE A 61 9.24 1.03 -0.22
CA ILE A 61 8.26 1.50 -1.20
C ILE A 61 8.72 2.84 -1.82
N ILE A 62 9.20 3.80 -1.02
CA ILE A 62 9.71 5.09 -1.52
C ILE A 62 10.91 4.87 -2.45
N ASP A 63 11.85 4.03 -2.05
CA ASP A 63 13.05 3.74 -2.84
C ASP A 63 12.69 3.04 -4.16
N TRP A 64 11.71 2.15 -4.15
CA TRP A 64 11.19 1.51 -5.35
C TRP A 64 10.54 2.54 -6.30
N HIS A 65 9.67 3.42 -5.80
CA HIS A 65 9.06 4.48 -6.59
C HIS A 65 10.10 5.42 -7.21
N ARG A 66 11.11 5.78 -6.44
CA ARG A 66 12.21 6.63 -6.90
C ARG A 66 12.96 5.98 -8.06
N ARG A 67 13.34 4.71 -7.92
CA ARG A 67 14.03 3.94 -8.97
C ARG A 67 13.15 3.76 -10.21
N ASN A 68 11.88 3.43 -10.02
CA ASN A 68 10.94 3.20 -11.12
C ASN A 68 10.66 4.50 -11.90
N SER A 69 10.57 5.65 -11.22
CA SER A 69 10.41 6.96 -11.86
C SER A 69 11.62 7.32 -12.73
N VAL A 70 12.83 7.06 -12.27
CA VAL A 70 14.06 7.29 -13.05
C VAL A 70 14.07 6.37 -14.27
N ARG A 71 13.74 5.08 -14.09
CA ARG A 71 13.68 4.11 -15.19
C ARG A 71 12.63 4.51 -16.23
N LYS A 72 11.42 4.90 -15.84
CA LYS A 72 10.37 5.37 -16.76
C LYS A 72 10.82 6.61 -17.54
N ARG A 73 11.48 7.59 -16.91
CA ARG A 73 12.03 8.77 -17.57
C ARG A 73 13.12 8.41 -18.60
N PHE A 74 14.01 7.50 -18.25
CA PHE A 74 15.07 7.04 -19.14
C PHE A 74 14.53 6.32 -20.39
N PHE A 75 13.56 5.42 -20.21
CA PHE A 75 12.89 4.74 -21.33
C PHE A 75 12.06 5.70 -22.20
N SER A 76 11.40 6.68 -21.59
CA SER A 76 10.69 7.74 -22.34
C SER A 76 11.65 8.55 -23.18
N TRP A 77 12.83 8.89 -22.66
CA TRP A 77 13.87 9.62 -23.39
C TRP A 77 14.46 8.80 -24.57
N LEU A 78 14.57 7.48 -24.42
CA LEU A 78 15.03 6.56 -25.48
C LEU A 78 13.97 6.25 -26.53
N GLY A 79 12.78 6.88 -26.50
CA GLY A 79 11.72 6.64 -27.49
C GLY A 79 11.04 5.25 -27.40
N ARG A 80 11.33 4.46 -26.38
CA ARG A 80 10.70 3.13 -26.11
C ARG A 80 9.51 3.22 -25.12
N GLY A 81 8.87 4.37 -25.04
CA GLY A 81 7.78 4.64 -24.11
C GLY A 81 6.42 4.20 -24.62
N LYS A 82 6.20 2.93 -24.83
CA LYS A 82 4.87 2.30 -24.92
C LYS A 82 4.93 0.86 -24.42
N ASP A 83 5.39 0.65 -23.21
CA ASP A 83 4.96 -0.53 -22.49
C ASP A 83 3.61 -0.18 -21.86
N LYS A 84 2.55 -0.70 -22.45
CA LYS A 84 1.25 -0.80 -21.81
C LYS A 84 1.49 -1.44 -20.44
N GLU A 85 1.23 -0.70 -19.37
CA GLU A 85 0.99 -1.33 -18.09
C GLU A 85 -0.15 -2.32 -18.33
N GLU A 86 0.18 -3.59 -18.50
CA GLU A 86 -0.80 -4.65 -18.42
C GLU A 86 -1.38 -4.53 -17.02
N GLU A 87 -2.63 -4.06 -16.95
CA GLU A 87 -3.48 -4.19 -15.78
C GLU A 87 -3.62 -5.69 -15.50
N LYS A 88 -2.63 -6.27 -14.83
CA LYS A 88 -2.75 -7.62 -14.30
C LYS A 88 -3.75 -7.55 -13.16
N ASP A 89 -4.89 -8.10 -13.45
CA ASP A 89 -6.04 -8.30 -12.58
C ASP A 89 -5.59 -8.73 -11.19
N ILE A 90 -5.92 -7.93 -10.19
CA ILE A 90 -5.64 -8.23 -8.80
C ILE A 90 -6.71 -9.23 -8.34
N GLN A 91 -6.50 -10.49 -8.66
CA GLN A 91 -7.26 -11.58 -8.06
C GLN A 91 -6.75 -11.86 -6.65
N ASP A 92 -6.99 -10.94 -5.74
CA ASP A 92 -6.96 -11.25 -4.32
C ASP A 92 -8.39 -11.56 -3.90
N ALA A 93 -8.66 -12.84 -3.71
CA ALA A 93 -9.96 -13.31 -3.26
C ALA A 93 -10.34 -12.66 -1.92
N PRO A 94 -11.55 -12.15 -1.78
CA PRO A 94 -12.07 -11.79 -0.47
C PRO A 94 -12.10 -13.01 0.42
N ASP A 95 -11.87 -12.80 1.72
CA ASP A 95 -11.98 -13.81 2.77
C ASP A 95 -13.30 -14.56 2.62
N PRO A 96 -13.31 -15.92 2.58
CA PRO A 96 -14.53 -16.71 2.40
C PRO A 96 -15.32 -16.77 3.72
N SER A 97 -16.04 -15.73 4.06
CA SER A 97 -17.11 -15.80 5.06
C SER A 97 -18.45 -15.74 4.34
N GLY A 98 -19.02 -16.90 4.15
CA GLY A 98 -20.39 -17.29 3.85
C GLY A 98 -21.37 -16.20 3.43
N ALA A 99 -21.30 -15.70 2.20
CA ALA A 99 -22.26 -14.77 1.64
C ALA A 99 -22.72 -15.26 0.25
N ASN A 100 -23.97 -14.93 -0.09
CA ASN A 100 -24.65 -15.23 -1.33
C ASN A 100 -23.77 -14.88 -2.56
N PRO A 101 -23.67 -15.73 -3.62
CA PRO A 101 -22.83 -15.49 -4.80
C PRO A 101 -23.04 -14.15 -5.48
N PHE A 102 -24.26 -13.59 -5.47
CA PHE A 102 -24.58 -12.26 -6.03
C PHE A 102 -23.98 -11.12 -5.22
N ASP A 103 -23.91 -11.26 -3.88
CA ASP A 103 -23.30 -10.25 -3.01
C ASP A 103 -21.77 -10.32 -3.11
N ASP A 104 -21.20 -11.47 -3.43
CA ASP A 104 -19.77 -11.66 -3.65
C ASP A 104 -19.28 -10.96 -4.93
N VAL A 105 -20.04 -10.99 -6.02
CA VAL A 105 -19.69 -10.28 -7.27
C VAL A 105 -19.68 -8.78 -7.04
N LYS A 106 -20.75 -8.21 -6.47
CA LYS A 106 -20.83 -6.77 -6.16
C LYS A 106 -19.74 -6.34 -5.17
N ARG A 107 -19.39 -7.18 -4.21
CA ARG A 107 -18.31 -6.92 -3.24
C ARG A 107 -16.94 -6.91 -3.91
N LYS A 108 -16.69 -7.83 -4.83
CA LYS A 108 -15.46 -7.88 -5.63
C LYS A 108 -15.32 -6.63 -6.52
N GLU A 109 -16.38 -6.23 -7.20
CA GLU A 109 -16.38 -5.01 -8.01
C GLU A 109 -16.06 -3.77 -7.17
N LYS A 110 -16.76 -3.57 -6.04
CA LYS A 110 -16.49 -2.47 -5.11
C LYS A 110 -15.06 -2.49 -4.59
N TRP A 111 -14.54 -3.68 -4.30
CA TRP A 111 -13.15 -3.86 -3.85
C TRP A 111 -12.15 -3.45 -4.93
N THR A 112 -12.35 -3.91 -6.17
CA THR A 112 -11.51 -3.54 -7.31
C THR A 112 -11.54 -2.03 -7.58
N MET A 113 -12.71 -1.41 -7.47
CA MET A 113 -12.86 0.05 -7.59
C MET A 113 -12.08 0.79 -6.49
N LEU A 114 -12.20 0.35 -5.24
CA LEU A 114 -11.45 0.93 -4.13
C LEU A 114 -9.94 0.79 -4.33
N GLN A 115 -9.47 -0.37 -4.79
CA GLN A 115 -8.06 -0.60 -5.09
C GLN A 115 -7.56 0.37 -6.17
N LYS A 116 -8.27 0.52 -7.27
CA LYS A 116 -7.94 1.48 -8.33
C LYS A 116 -7.91 2.92 -7.81
N ALA A 117 -8.86 3.29 -6.96
CA ALA A 117 -8.89 4.62 -6.35
C ALA A 117 -7.68 4.87 -5.42
N ILE A 118 -7.32 3.89 -4.60
CA ILE A 118 -6.15 3.99 -3.71
C ILE A 118 -4.85 4.11 -4.54
N GLN A 119 -4.73 3.36 -5.63
CA GLN A 119 -3.56 3.44 -6.52
C GLN A 119 -3.39 4.81 -7.19
N LYS A 120 -4.48 5.53 -7.41
CA LYS A 120 -4.46 6.90 -7.96
C LYS A 120 -4.01 7.97 -6.95
N LEU A 121 -3.97 7.65 -5.68
CA LEU A 121 -3.51 8.59 -4.65
C LEU A 121 -2.01 8.92 -4.82
N PRO A 122 -1.60 10.19 -4.60
CA PRO A 122 -0.20 10.51 -4.42
C PRO A 122 0.43 9.65 -3.32
N LEU A 123 1.67 9.17 -3.52
CA LEU A 123 2.32 8.18 -2.66
C LEU A 123 2.18 8.48 -1.15
N ARG A 124 2.46 9.72 -0.72
CA ARG A 124 2.36 10.09 0.70
C ARG A 124 0.94 10.03 1.26
N GLN A 125 -0.06 10.33 0.44
CA GLN A 125 -1.46 10.21 0.80
C GLN A 125 -1.88 8.75 0.90
N GLN A 126 -1.46 7.92 -0.06
CA GLN A 126 -1.68 6.47 -0.05
C GLN A 126 -1.07 5.83 1.21
N GLN A 127 0.19 6.15 1.52
CA GLN A 127 0.87 5.66 2.72
C GLN A 127 0.11 6.03 4.01
N ALA A 128 -0.25 7.32 4.16
CA ALA A 128 -0.98 7.78 5.35
C ALA A 128 -2.35 7.11 5.47
N PHE A 129 -3.06 6.93 4.36
CA PHE A 129 -4.35 6.27 4.33
C PHE A 129 -4.23 4.80 4.76
N LEU A 130 -3.31 4.05 4.17
CA LEU A 130 -3.13 2.63 4.48
C LEU A 130 -2.67 2.40 5.92
N LEU A 131 -1.77 3.22 6.45
CA LEU A 131 -1.33 3.10 7.85
C LEU A 131 -2.44 3.44 8.84
N ARG A 132 -3.27 4.46 8.56
CA ARG A 132 -4.32 4.91 9.46
C ARG A 132 -5.61 4.11 9.37
N ALA A 133 -6.06 3.79 8.15
CA ALA A 133 -7.36 3.15 7.92
C ALA A 133 -7.25 1.62 7.81
N TRP A 134 -6.11 1.11 7.34
CA TRP A 134 -5.92 -0.33 7.13
C TRP A 134 -5.19 -1.01 8.28
N GLU A 135 -4.11 -0.38 8.77
CA GLU A 135 -3.31 -0.88 9.89
C GLU A 135 -3.76 -0.33 11.25
N GLU A 136 -4.77 0.56 11.26
CA GLU A 136 -5.35 1.15 12.47
C GLU A 136 -4.32 1.84 13.38
N MET A 137 -3.17 2.24 12.81
CA MET A 137 -2.14 2.95 13.57
C MET A 137 -2.66 4.29 14.05
N ASP A 138 -2.31 4.69 15.26
CA ASP A 138 -2.53 6.06 15.72
C ASP A 138 -1.66 7.07 14.94
N VAL A 139 -1.88 8.36 15.16
CA VAL A 139 -1.19 9.42 14.42
C VAL A 139 0.32 9.38 14.69
N ALA A 140 0.72 9.13 15.93
CA ALA A 140 2.12 9.09 16.34
C ALA A 140 2.85 7.87 15.73
N GLN A 141 2.21 6.70 15.74
CA GLN A 141 2.73 5.49 15.11
C GLN A 141 2.89 5.66 13.60
N ALA A 142 1.87 6.21 12.92
CA ALA A 142 1.92 6.47 11.49
C ALA A 142 3.01 7.52 11.14
N ALA A 143 3.17 8.56 11.96
CA ALA A 143 4.23 9.56 11.82
C ALA A 143 5.62 8.92 11.94
N SER A 144 5.81 8.05 12.93
CA SER A 144 7.03 7.28 13.10
C SER A 144 7.32 6.37 11.90
N ALA A 145 6.30 5.64 11.41
CA ALA A 145 6.43 4.76 10.25
C ALA A 145 6.75 5.52 8.95
N MET A 146 6.17 6.71 8.75
CA MET A 146 6.43 7.54 7.57
C MET A 146 7.65 8.46 7.69
N GLY A 147 8.27 8.56 8.86
CA GLY A 147 9.38 9.47 9.13
C GLY A 147 9.02 10.94 8.93
N CYS A 148 7.84 11.36 9.39
CA CYS A 148 7.34 12.73 9.27
C CYS A 148 6.63 13.19 10.54
N SER A 149 6.18 14.46 10.59
CA SER A 149 5.45 14.99 11.73
C SER A 149 4.00 14.47 11.78
N GLU A 150 3.40 14.47 12.96
CA GLU A 150 1.98 14.14 13.15
C GLU A 150 1.05 15.08 12.36
N GLY A 151 1.42 16.36 12.26
CA GLY A 151 0.69 17.32 11.42
C GLY A 151 0.70 16.94 9.95
N SER A 152 1.83 16.42 9.45
CA SER A 152 1.93 15.90 8.09
C SER A 152 1.03 14.68 7.87
N ILE A 153 0.96 13.76 8.84
CA ILE A 153 0.05 12.60 8.77
C ILE A 153 -1.41 13.06 8.68
N LYS A 154 -1.83 13.97 9.57
CA LYS A 154 -3.21 14.50 9.56
C LYS A 154 -3.55 15.11 8.21
N THR A 155 -2.63 15.89 7.65
CA THR A 155 -2.81 16.54 6.33
C THR A 155 -2.87 15.50 5.19
N HIS A 156 -1.93 14.55 5.13
CA HIS A 156 -1.92 13.53 4.10
C HIS A 156 -3.15 12.63 4.17
N TYR A 157 -3.55 12.22 5.37
CA TYR A 157 -4.72 11.38 5.57
C TYR A 157 -6.02 12.11 5.18
N SER A 158 -6.20 13.35 5.62
CA SER A 158 -7.36 14.17 5.26
C SER A 158 -7.49 14.36 3.74
N ARG A 159 -6.37 14.68 3.06
CA ARG A 159 -6.34 14.80 1.60
C ARG A 159 -6.64 13.47 0.91
N ALA A 160 -6.10 12.36 1.39
CA ALA A 160 -6.40 11.03 0.87
C ALA A 160 -7.89 10.71 0.94
N VAL A 161 -8.50 10.91 2.11
CA VAL A 161 -9.95 10.67 2.30
C VAL A 161 -10.79 11.57 1.39
N HIS A 162 -10.42 12.84 1.24
CA HIS A 162 -11.12 13.75 0.33
C HIS A 162 -11.04 13.28 -1.12
N THR A 163 -9.84 12.94 -1.60
CA THR A 163 -9.63 12.45 -2.96
C THR A 163 -10.37 11.14 -3.21
N LEU A 164 -10.30 10.18 -2.27
CA LEU A 164 -11.02 8.91 -2.40
C LEU A 164 -12.53 9.10 -2.46
N ARG A 165 -13.08 10.00 -1.65
CA ARG A 165 -14.53 10.33 -1.72
C ARG A 165 -14.93 10.89 -3.08
N GLY A 166 -14.10 11.73 -3.70
CA GLY A 166 -14.32 12.23 -5.05
C GLY A 166 -14.33 11.11 -6.08
N LEU A 167 -13.23 10.35 -6.13
CA LEU A 167 -13.06 9.24 -7.07
C LEU A 167 -14.18 8.18 -6.96
N LEU A 168 -14.56 7.82 -5.73
CA LEU A 168 -15.60 6.83 -5.51
C LEU A 168 -17.00 7.36 -5.87
N LYS A 169 -17.30 8.65 -5.67
CA LYS A 169 -18.57 9.25 -6.11
C LYS A 169 -18.70 9.21 -7.64
N GLU A 170 -17.65 9.58 -8.37
CA GLU A 170 -17.65 9.52 -9.84
C GLU A 170 -17.96 8.09 -10.32
N ILE A 171 -17.31 7.09 -9.74
CA ILE A 171 -17.47 5.68 -10.08
C ILE A 171 -18.91 5.17 -9.77
N PHE A 172 -19.54 5.63 -8.67
CA PHE A 172 -20.88 5.20 -8.28
C PHE A 172 -22.01 5.98 -8.96
N HIS A 173 -21.72 7.10 -9.63
CA HIS A 173 -22.71 7.87 -10.39
C HIS A 173 -22.75 7.54 -11.88
N GLU A 174 -21.73 6.82 -12.40
CA GLU A 174 -21.68 6.34 -13.78
C GLU A 174 -22.34 4.94 -13.97
N GLY A 175 -22.91 4.36 -12.94
CA GLY A 175 -23.65 3.09 -12.93
C GLY A 175 -25.05 3.27 -12.40
#